data_1de2429420d4564f9a0cc628b1fdc6a7
#
_entry.id   1de2429420d4564f9a0cc628b1fdc6a7
#
_cell.length_a   1.000
_cell.length_b   1.000
_cell.length_c   1.000
_cell.angle_alpha   90.00
_cell.angle_beta   90.00
_cell.angle_gamma   90.00
#
_symmetry.space_group_name_H-M   'P 1'
#
loop_
_entity.id
_entity.type
_entity.pdbx_description
1 polymer ?
#
loop_
_entity_poly.entity_id
_entity_poly.type
_entity_poly.pdbx_seq_one_letter_code
_entity_poly.pdbx_strand_id
1 'polypeptide(L)'
;MKIDFRSDTVTKPSKEMLDFMFQAEVGDDVYGEDPTVFALEKFASEYFGKEAALFCTSGTQSNQIGLQLNLRPGGEVICHADSHIYRYEGGGIAKNSGASVKLLDGNYGRLNVNQVKSAINPDDIHLPLTQLVSLEDTANKGGGAVYEFNDIKEISSFCRSVNLNISLIIISCA
;
A
#
# COMPACT_ATOMS: atom_id res chain seq x y z
N MET A 1 14.60 -27.89 -11.67
CA MET A 1 13.92 -27.02 -10.68
C MET A 1 12.97 -26.13 -11.48
N LYS A 2 11.68 -26.09 -11.16
CA LYS A 2 10.72 -25.18 -11.83
C LYS A 2 10.79 -23.83 -11.11
N ILE A 3 11.21 -22.79 -11.80
CA ILE A 3 11.23 -21.42 -11.30
C ILE A 3 9.88 -20.78 -11.65
N ASP A 4 9.19 -20.20 -10.69
CA ASP A 4 7.86 -19.61 -10.85
C ASP A 4 7.84 -18.19 -10.25
N PHE A 5 7.78 -17.20 -11.12
CA PHE A 5 7.74 -15.78 -10.76
C PHE A 5 6.35 -15.14 -10.89
N ARG A 6 5.27 -15.95 -10.88
CA ARG A 6 3.91 -15.41 -11.06
C ARG A 6 3.47 -14.48 -9.92
N SER A 7 3.86 -14.81 -8.70
CA SER A 7 3.46 -14.08 -7.48
C SER A 7 4.29 -14.58 -6.30
N ASP A 8 4.54 -13.72 -5.33
CA ASP A 8 5.08 -14.07 -4.03
C ASP A 8 4.21 -15.12 -3.30
N THR A 9 2.90 -15.11 -3.56
CA THR A 9 1.94 -16.06 -2.96
C THR A 9 2.16 -17.52 -3.33
N VAL A 10 2.98 -17.83 -4.35
CA VAL A 10 3.35 -19.21 -4.71
C VAL A 10 4.58 -19.71 -3.96
N THR A 11 5.27 -18.86 -3.22
CA THR A 11 6.38 -19.22 -2.36
C THR A 11 5.89 -20.01 -1.14
N LYS A 12 6.71 -20.92 -0.66
CA LYS A 12 6.39 -21.73 0.53
C LYS A 12 7.31 -21.36 1.67
N PRO A 13 6.82 -21.41 2.92
CA PRO A 13 7.68 -21.18 4.07
C PRO A 13 8.81 -22.24 4.11
N SER A 14 9.97 -21.82 4.61
CA SER A 14 11.07 -22.76 4.87
C SER A 14 10.73 -23.68 6.05
N LYS A 15 11.53 -24.73 6.24
CA LYS A 15 11.35 -25.62 7.39
C LYS A 15 11.49 -24.86 8.71
N GLU A 16 12.47 -23.97 8.79
CA GLU A 16 12.72 -23.15 9.98
C GLU A 16 11.54 -22.20 10.27
N MET A 17 10.93 -21.61 9.25
CA MET A 17 9.71 -20.80 9.41
C MET A 17 8.56 -21.65 9.95
N LEU A 18 8.36 -22.86 9.41
CA LEU A 18 7.31 -23.76 9.90
C LEU A 18 7.56 -24.19 11.34
N ASP A 19 8.80 -24.56 11.69
CA ASP A 19 9.18 -24.95 13.04
C ASP A 19 8.94 -23.78 14.03
N PHE A 20 9.25 -22.54 13.64
CA PHE A 20 8.98 -21.36 14.43
C PHE A 20 7.47 -21.15 14.65
N MET A 21 6.67 -21.28 13.58
CA MET A 21 5.20 -21.15 13.66
C MET A 21 4.60 -22.17 14.64
N PHE A 22 5.07 -23.41 14.64
CA PHE A 22 4.58 -24.45 15.56
C PHE A 22 4.96 -24.20 17.02
N GLN A 23 6.02 -23.47 17.28
CA GLN A 23 6.51 -23.15 18.63
C GLN A 23 6.03 -21.79 19.12
N ALA A 24 5.39 -20.99 18.24
CA ALA A 24 4.95 -19.66 18.60
C ALA A 24 3.91 -19.72 19.73
N GLU A 25 4.10 -18.89 20.73
CA GLU A 25 3.09 -18.66 21.75
C GLU A 25 1.95 -17.83 21.13
N VAL A 26 0.73 -18.26 21.36
CA VAL A 26 -0.48 -17.62 20.82
C VAL A 26 -1.40 -17.16 21.93
N GLY A 27 -2.17 -16.13 21.66
CA GLY A 27 -3.15 -15.55 22.59
C GLY A 27 -4.30 -14.89 21.82
N ASP A 28 -5.22 -14.28 22.55
CA ASP A 28 -6.33 -13.55 21.96
C ASP A 28 -5.88 -12.15 21.54
N ASP A 29 -5.79 -11.92 20.23
CA ASP A 29 -5.36 -10.65 19.65
C ASP A 29 -6.35 -9.50 19.93
N VAL A 30 -7.66 -9.80 20.09
CA VAL A 30 -8.68 -8.79 20.43
C VAL A 30 -8.42 -8.15 21.78
N TYR A 31 -7.89 -8.92 22.73
CA TYR A 31 -7.52 -8.43 24.06
C TYR A 31 -6.04 -8.02 24.15
N GLY A 32 -5.29 -8.11 23.05
CA GLY A 32 -3.85 -7.81 23.04
C GLY A 32 -3.02 -8.82 23.81
N GLU A 33 -3.47 -10.07 23.87
CA GLU A 33 -2.84 -11.14 24.66
C GLU A 33 -1.94 -12.04 23.81
N ASP A 34 -1.87 -11.85 22.48
CA ASP A 34 -0.97 -12.62 21.61
C ASP A 34 0.45 -12.02 21.62
N PRO A 35 1.42 -12.69 22.32
CA PRO A 35 2.77 -12.14 22.44
C PRO A 35 3.54 -12.15 21.12
N THR A 36 3.20 -13.06 20.19
CA THR A 36 3.88 -13.18 18.90
C THR A 36 3.45 -12.07 17.96
N VAL A 37 2.15 -11.74 17.90
CA VAL A 37 1.64 -10.59 17.13
C VAL A 37 2.22 -9.30 17.69
N PHE A 38 2.19 -9.11 19.01
CA PHE A 38 2.75 -7.93 19.65
C PHE A 38 4.26 -7.74 19.34
N ALA A 39 5.03 -8.82 19.41
CA ALA A 39 6.46 -8.79 19.10
C ALA A 39 6.72 -8.39 17.64
N LEU A 40 5.90 -8.90 16.69
CA LEU A 40 6.00 -8.55 15.27
C LEU A 40 5.69 -7.06 15.02
N GLU A 41 4.59 -6.56 15.59
CA GLU A 41 4.19 -5.16 15.43
C GLU A 41 5.21 -4.21 16.05
N LYS A 42 5.70 -4.52 17.24
CA LYS A 42 6.77 -3.76 17.87
C LYS A 42 8.04 -3.76 17.01
N PHE A 43 8.50 -4.92 16.56
CA PHE A 43 9.66 -5.01 15.69
C PHE A 43 9.49 -4.18 14.41
N ALA A 44 8.34 -4.28 13.75
CA ALA A 44 8.06 -3.54 12.52
C ALA A 44 8.06 -2.02 12.78
N SER A 45 7.40 -1.55 13.82
CA SER A 45 7.35 -0.12 14.16
C SER A 45 8.75 0.44 14.45
N GLU A 46 9.56 -0.28 15.23
CA GLU A 46 10.96 0.11 15.54
C GLU A 46 11.84 0.09 14.28
N TYR A 47 11.76 -0.98 13.47
CA TYR A 47 12.57 -1.15 12.27
C TYR A 47 12.31 -0.04 11.23
N PHE A 48 11.06 0.36 11.03
CA PHE A 48 10.67 1.42 10.10
C PHE A 48 10.65 2.82 10.73
N GLY A 49 10.96 2.95 12.03
CA GLY A 49 10.92 4.23 12.75
C GLY A 49 9.54 4.86 12.73
N LYS A 50 8.48 4.05 12.91
CA LYS A 50 7.09 4.47 12.93
C LYS A 50 6.51 4.40 14.35
N GLU A 51 5.46 5.18 14.58
CA GLU A 51 4.77 5.22 15.88
C GLU A 51 4.16 3.87 16.25
N ALA A 52 3.58 3.18 15.27
CA ALA A 52 2.96 1.88 15.44
C ALA A 52 3.01 1.05 14.15
N ALA A 53 2.73 -0.24 14.27
CA ALA A 53 2.47 -1.14 13.17
C ALA A 53 1.22 -1.97 13.48
N LEU A 54 0.57 -2.48 12.45
CA LEU A 54 -0.58 -3.36 12.56
C LEU A 54 -0.34 -4.61 11.72
N PHE A 55 -0.43 -5.78 12.33
CA PHE A 55 -0.42 -7.03 11.62
C PHE A 55 -1.74 -7.23 10.85
N CYS A 56 -1.66 -7.58 9.59
CA CYS A 56 -2.80 -7.91 8.74
C CYS A 56 -2.60 -9.28 8.11
N THR A 57 -3.68 -10.06 8.00
CA THR A 57 -3.63 -11.41 7.45
C THR A 57 -3.44 -11.47 5.94
N SER A 58 -3.54 -10.33 5.26
CA SER A 58 -3.26 -10.19 3.83
C SER A 58 -2.83 -8.78 3.44
N GLY A 59 -2.03 -8.65 2.36
CA GLY A 59 -1.67 -7.37 1.78
C GLY A 59 -2.89 -6.56 1.32
N THR A 60 -3.92 -7.22 0.78
CA THR A 60 -5.18 -6.56 0.43
C THR A 60 -5.84 -5.92 1.65
N GLN A 61 -5.84 -6.59 2.81
CA GLN A 61 -6.39 -6.02 4.05
C GLN A 61 -5.61 -4.77 4.47
N SER A 62 -4.27 -4.84 4.49
CA SER A 62 -3.45 -3.71 4.88
C SER A 62 -3.61 -2.52 3.92
N ASN A 63 -3.68 -2.77 2.61
CA ASN A 63 -3.92 -1.74 1.62
C ASN A 63 -5.28 -1.06 1.83
N GLN A 64 -6.33 -1.85 2.02
CA GLN A 64 -7.69 -1.29 2.23
C GLN A 64 -7.79 -0.49 3.53
N ILE A 65 -7.14 -0.91 4.61
CA ILE A 65 -7.05 -0.12 5.85
C ILE A 65 -6.29 1.18 5.59
N GLY A 66 -5.13 1.12 4.94
CA GLY A 66 -4.34 2.31 4.60
C GLY A 66 -5.11 3.31 3.74
N LEU A 67 -5.92 2.83 2.79
CA LEU A 67 -6.79 3.68 1.98
C LEU A 67 -7.90 4.32 2.83
N GLN A 68 -8.61 3.54 3.66
CA GLN A 68 -9.70 4.04 4.51
C GLN A 68 -9.24 5.10 5.51
N LEU A 69 -8.05 4.96 6.06
CA LEU A 69 -7.49 5.95 6.99
C LEU A 69 -7.24 7.33 6.33
N ASN A 70 -7.05 7.34 5.01
CA ASN A 70 -6.66 8.53 4.25
C ASN A 70 -7.74 9.05 3.29
N LEU A 71 -8.85 8.33 3.14
CA LEU A 71 -9.93 8.68 2.24
C LEU A 71 -11.24 8.84 3.01
N ARG A 72 -12.06 9.77 2.56
CA ARG A 72 -13.45 9.93 3.01
C ARG A 72 -14.38 9.67 1.84
N PRO A 73 -15.61 9.21 2.08
CA PRO A 73 -16.61 9.07 1.02
C PRO A 73 -16.76 10.36 0.19
N GLY A 74 -16.77 10.20 -1.13
CA GLY A 74 -16.77 11.33 -2.07
C GLY A 74 -15.40 11.92 -2.38
N GLY A 75 -14.33 11.46 -1.72
CA GLY A 75 -12.96 11.83 -2.07
C GLY A 75 -12.39 11.06 -3.25
N GLU A 76 -11.14 11.36 -3.60
CA GLU A 76 -10.44 10.75 -4.74
C GLU A 76 -9.01 10.35 -4.35
N VAL A 77 -8.59 9.17 -4.84
CA VAL A 77 -7.20 8.71 -4.80
C VAL A 77 -6.59 8.76 -6.20
N ILE A 78 -5.39 9.29 -6.31
CA ILE A 78 -4.55 9.22 -7.52
C ILE A 78 -3.70 7.95 -7.43
N CYS A 79 -3.72 7.11 -8.46
CA CYS A 79 -2.82 5.95 -8.58
C CYS A 79 -2.54 5.61 -10.05
N HIS A 80 -1.56 4.73 -10.28
CA HIS A 80 -1.31 4.20 -11.62
C HIS A 80 -2.46 3.29 -12.07
N ALA A 81 -2.79 3.31 -13.38
CA ALA A 81 -3.89 2.53 -13.97
C ALA A 81 -3.76 1.02 -13.77
N ASP A 82 -2.55 0.50 -13.59
CA ASP A 82 -2.26 -0.90 -13.34
C ASP A 82 -1.94 -1.22 -11.89
N SER A 83 -2.12 -0.27 -10.96
CA SER A 83 -1.84 -0.50 -9.54
C SER A 83 -2.71 -1.61 -8.96
N HIS A 84 -2.16 -2.35 -8.02
CA HIS A 84 -2.81 -3.49 -7.36
C HIS A 84 -4.12 -3.10 -6.69
N ILE A 85 -4.13 -1.97 -5.96
CA ILE A 85 -5.32 -1.46 -5.25
C ILE A 85 -6.51 -1.19 -6.18
N TYR A 86 -6.23 -0.87 -7.44
CA TYR A 86 -7.27 -0.64 -8.43
C TYR A 86 -7.68 -1.92 -9.16
N ARG A 87 -6.69 -2.74 -9.59
CA ARG A 87 -6.95 -3.89 -10.48
C ARG A 87 -7.34 -5.17 -9.76
N TYR A 88 -6.82 -5.40 -8.54
CA TYR A 88 -6.80 -6.74 -7.93
C TYR A 88 -7.41 -6.82 -6.53
N GLU A 89 -8.09 -5.78 -6.07
CA GLU A 89 -8.70 -5.74 -4.74
C GLU A 89 -10.23 -5.64 -4.76
N GLY A 90 -10.87 -6.21 -5.78
CA GLY A 90 -12.32 -6.38 -5.84
C GLY A 90 -13.13 -5.08 -5.79
N GLY A 91 -12.58 -3.97 -6.29
CA GLY A 91 -13.22 -2.66 -6.22
C GLY A 91 -13.21 -2.06 -4.80
N GLY A 92 -12.25 -2.47 -3.97
CA GLY A 92 -12.15 -2.11 -2.56
C GLY A 92 -12.15 -0.60 -2.30
N ILE A 93 -11.53 0.20 -3.15
CA ILE A 93 -11.52 1.67 -3.02
C ILE A 93 -12.96 2.22 -2.98
N ALA A 94 -13.77 1.83 -3.95
CA ALA A 94 -15.17 2.28 -4.00
C ALA A 94 -16.01 1.66 -2.88
N LYS A 95 -15.85 0.34 -2.63
CA LYS A 95 -16.65 -0.40 -1.67
C LYS A 95 -16.37 0.00 -0.23
N ASN A 96 -15.09 0.11 0.14
CA ASN A 96 -14.68 0.28 1.54
C ASN A 96 -14.49 1.75 1.91
N SER A 97 -13.95 2.57 0.99
CA SER A 97 -13.66 3.98 1.25
C SER A 97 -14.70 4.94 0.64
N GLY A 98 -15.59 4.47 -0.23
CA GLY A 98 -16.56 5.32 -0.93
C GLY A 98 -15.91 6.38 -1.81
N ALA A 99 -14.68 6.15 -2.27
CA ALA A 99 -13.88 7.11 -2.98
C ALA A 99 -13.79 6.80 -4.47
N SER A 100 -13.60 7.83 -5.29
CA SER A 100 -13.28 7.73 -6.70
C SER A 100 -11.78 7.53 -6.92
N VAL A 101 -11.42 7.15 -8.14
CA VAL A 101 -10.02 6.89 -8.51
C VAL A 101 -9.65 7.73 -9.72
N LYS A 102 -8.57 8.49 -9.60
CA LYS A 102 -7.90 9.17 -10.70
C LYS A 102 -6.76 8.30 -11.19
N LEU A 103 -6.95 7.70 -12.36
CA LEU A 103 -5.95 6.82 -12.97
C LEU A 103 -4.98 7.63 -13.79
N LEU A 104 -3.70 7.36 -13.62
CA LEU A 104 -2.62 7.93 -14.41
C LEU A 104 -1.85 6.82 -15.13
N ASP A 105 -1.43 7.11 -16.34
CA ASP A 105 -0.46 6.31 -17.06
C ASP A 105 0.95 6.76 -16.63
N GLY A 106 1.83 5.81 -16.37
CA GLY A 106 3.19 6.08 -15.94
C GLY A 106 4.21 5.18 -16.62
N ASN A 107 5.46 5.37 -16.27
CA ASN A 107 6.55 4.59 -16.83
C ASN A 107 6.73 3.27 -16.05
N TYR A 108 6.28 2.16 -16.61
CA TYR A 108 6.32 0.84 -15.94
C TYR A 108 5.65 0.86 -14.55
N GLY A 109 4.48 1.46 -14.43
CA GLY A 109 3.74 1.53 -13.16
C GLY A 109 4.14 2.68 -12.23
N ARG A 110 5.16 3.46 -12.59
CA ARG A 110 5.71 4.56 -11.78
C ARG A 110 5.18 5.91 -12.26
N LEU A 111 4.72 6.71 -11.32
CA LEU A 111 4.30 8.10 -11.54
C LEU A 111 5.47 9.05 -11.27
N ASN A 112 5.39 10.26 -11.78
CA ASN A 112 6.31 11.34 -11.44
C ASN A 112 5.55 12.54 -10.83
N VAL A 113 6.28 13.45 -10.22
CA VAL A 113 5.72 14.58 -9.50
C VAL A 113 4.87 15.50 -10.40
N ASN A 114 5.24 15.66 -11.68
CA ASN A 114 4.49 16.54 -12.60
C ASN A 114 3.14 15.94 -12.97
N GLN A 115 3.08 14.61 -13.16
CA GLN A 115 1.82 13.90 -13.37
C GLN A 115 0.89 14.05 -12.16
N VAL A 116 1.42 13.86 -10.94
CA VAL A 116 0.65 14.04 -9.71
C VAL A 116 0.14 15.48 -9.59
N LYS A 117 0.99 16.48 -9.82
CA LYS A 117 0.59 17.91 -9.79
C LYS A 117 -0.56 18.22 -10.74
N SER A 118 -0.48 17.72 -11.96
CA SER A 118 -1.51 17.98 -12.98
C SER A 118 -2.83 17.24 -12.75
N ALA A 119 -2.80 16.21 -11.90
CA ALA A 119 -3.95 15.34 -11.62
C ALA A 119 -4.79 15.81 -10.42
N ILE A 120 -4.26 16.69 -9.57
CA ILE A 120 -5.02 17.21 -8.44
C ILE A 120 -6.19 18.08 -8.97
N ASN A 121 -7.38 17.76 -8.51
CA ASN A 121 -8.55 18.54 -8.85
C ASN A 121 -8.48 19.94 -8.19
N PRO A 122 -8.91 20.99 -8.89
CA PRO A 122 -9.09 22.31 -8.28
C PRO A 122 -10.18 22.26 -7.20
N ASP A 123 -10.23 23.29 -6.34
CA ASP A 123 -11.33 23.47 -5.40
C ASP A 123 -12.59 23.88 -6.17
N ASP A 124 -13.39 22.87 -6.53
CA ASP A 124 -14.62 22.99 -7.31
C ASP A 124 -15.67 22.02 -6.76
N ILE A 125 -16.86 22.52 -6.46
CA ILE A 125 -17.96 21.73 -5.88
C ILE A 125 -18.43 20.56 -6.77
N HIS A 126 -18.11 20.58 -8.06
CA HIS A 126 -18.47 19.51 -9.01
C HIS A 126 -17.43 18.39 -9.09
N LEU A 127 -16.26 18.57 -8.48
CA LEU A 127 -15.15 17.63 -8.54
C LEU A 127 -14.91 16.98 -7.17
N PRO A 128 -14.53 15.70 -7.15
CA PRO A 128 -14.11 15.06 -5.91
C PRO A 128 -12.85 15.71 -5.37
N LEU A 129 -12.77 15.87 -4.06
CA LEU A 129 -11.55 16.34 -3.41
C LEU A 129 -10.46 15.27 -3.55
N THR A 130 -9.33 15.61 -4.15
CA THR A 130 -8.14 14.75 -4.17
C THR A 130 -7.57 14.66 -2.76
N GLN A 131 -7.52 13.45 -2.18
CA GLN A 131 -7.14 13.25 -0.76
C GLN A 131 -5.89 12.41 -0.59
N LEU A 132 -5.57 11.57 -1.57
CA LEU A 132 -4.50 10.59 -1.45
C LEU A 132 -3.77 10.40 -2.78
N VAL A 133 -2.46 10.26 -2.72
CA VAL A 133 -1.65 9.67 -3.80
C VAL A 133 -1.16 8.32 -3.33
N SER A 134 -1.42 7.27 -4.11
CA SER A 134 -0.92 5.93 -3.83
C SER A 134 0.13 5.52 -4.85
N LEU A 135 1.31 5.20 -4.38
CA LEU A 135 2.43 4.67 -5.16
C LEU A 135 2.58 3.18 -4.86
N GLU A 136 2.94 2.40 -5.87
CA GLU A 136 3.20 0.96 -5.77
C GLU A 136 4.68 0.68 -6.05
N ASP A 137 5.39 0.14 -5.07
CA ASP A 137 6.79 -0.26 -5.17
C ASP A 137 6.98 -1.66 -4.53
N THR A 138 7.33 -2.63 -5.30
CA THR A 138 7.62 -2.68 -6.73
C THR A 138 6.33 -2.70 -7.56
N ALA A 139 6.35 -2.08 -8.75
CA ALA A 139 5.18 -2.05 -9.63
C ALA A 139 5.02 -3.42 -10.32
N ASN A 140 4.06 -4.24 -9.83
CA ASN A 140 3.85 -5.62 -10.29
C ASN A 140 3.65 -5.71 -11.82
N LYS A 141 2.69 -4.96 -12.35
CA LYS A 141 2.41 -4.93 -13.81
C LYS A 141 3.47 -4.17 -14.61
N GLY A 142 4.31 -3.41 -13.95
CA GLY A 142 5.51 -2.79 -14.53
C GLY A 142 6.71 -3.74 -14.65
N GLY A 143 6.51 -5.04 -14.40
CA GLY A 143 7.60 -6.02 -14.43
C GLY A 143 8.52 -5.97 -13.20
N GLY A 144 7.98 -5.57 -12.06
CA GLY A 144 8.76 -5.39 -10.83
C GLY A 144 9.58 -4.11 -10.82
N ALA A 145 9.14 -3.09 -11.55
CA ALA A 145 9.86 -1.82 -11.60
C ALA A 145 9.92 -1.16 -10.22
N VAL A 146 11.12 -0.70 -9.86
CA VAL A 146 11.43 -0.02 -8.59
C VAL A 146 11.49 1.47 -8.84
N TYR A 147 10.91 2.26 -7.93
CA TYR A 147 11.10 3.71 -7.95
C TYR A 147 12.54 4.09 -7.61
N GLU A 148 13.06 5.10 -8.28
CA GLU A 148 14.23 5.81 -7.76
C GLU A 148 13.83 6.56 -6.47
N PHE A 149 14.66 6.49 -5.44
CA PHE A 149 14.36 7.13 -4.16
C PHE A 149 14.07 8.63 -4.28
N ASN A 150 14.77 9.31 -5.19
CA ASN A 150 14.54 10.73 -5.43
C ASN A 150 13.14 11.02 -5.99
N ASP A 151 12.59 10.15 -6.85
CA ASP A 151 11.24 10.32 -7.39
C ASP A 151 10.18 10.23 -6.27
N ILE A 152 10.31 9.23 -5.39
CA ILE A 152 9.43 9.11 -4.21
C ILE A 152 9.56 10.36 -3.33
N LYS A 153 10.78 10.82 -3.09
CA LYS A 153 11.07 11.99 -2.26
C LYS A 153 10.45 13.27 -2.84
N GLU A 154 10.54 13.47 -4.16
CA GLU A 154 9.93 14.62 -4.84
C GLU A 154 8.41 14.60 -4.72
N ILE A 155 7.78 13.45 -5.03
CA ILE A 155 6.33 13.28 -4.89
C ILE A 155 5.90 13.53 -3.43
N SER A 156 6.59 12.91 -2.48
CA SER A 156 6.29 13.04 -1.05
C SER A 156 6.45 14.48 -0.55
N SER A 157 7.50 15.18 -0.98
CA SER A 157 7.74 16.58 -0.60
C SER A 157 6.66 17.49 -1.16
N PHE A 158 6.27 17.26 -2.41
CA PHE A 158 5.17 18.00 -3.04
C PHE A 158 3.83 17.72 -2.32
N CYS A 159 3.47 16.46 -2.09
CA CYS A 159 2.23 16.11 -1.40
C CYS A 159 2.14 16.80 -0.03
N ARG A 160 3.23 16.79 0.74
CA ARG A 160 3.30 17.50 2.03
C ARG A 160 3.11 19.02 1.87
N SER A 161 3.67 19.62 0.82
CA SER A 161 3.57 21.07 0.62
C SER A 161 2.14 21.55 0.31
N VAL A 162 1.26 20.66 -0.16
CA VAL A 162 -0.15 20.92 -0.47
C VAL A 162 -1.12 20.20 0.47
N ASN A 163 -0.62 19.68 1.60
CA ASN A 163 -1.40 18.94 2.60
C ASN A 163 -2.17 17.74 2.01
N LEU A 164 -1.56 17.03 1.08
CA LEU A 164 -2.08 15.83 0.44
C LEU A 164 -1.42 14.60 1.05
N ASN A 165 -2.22 13.59 1.39
CA ASN A 165 -1.71 12.33 1.92
C ASN A 165 -0.98 11.52 0.83
N ILE A 166 -0.01 10.72 1.26
CA ILE A 166 0.70 9.79 0.39
C ILE A 166 0.78 8.41 1.06
N SER A 167 0.46 7.37 0.31
CA SER A 167 0.62 5.98 0.71
C SER A 167 1.61 5.28 -0.23
N LEU A 168 2.56 4.58 0.34
CA LEU A 168 3.47 3.70 -0.40
C LEU A 168 3.06 2.25 -0.13
N ILE A 169 2.59 1.60 -1.17
CA ILE A 169 2.24 0.19 -1.15
C ILE A 169 3.47 -0.59 -1.59
N ILE A 170 3.98 -1.42 -0.69
CA ILE A 170 5.11 -2.30 -0.99
C ILE A 170 4.55 -3.66 -1.35
N ILE A 171 4.78 -4.08 -2.61
CA ILE A 171 4.43 -5.40 -3.09
C ILE A 171 5.73 -6.16 -3.33
N SER A 172 5.89 -7.27 -2.64
CA SER A 172 6.99 -8.18 -2.89
C SER A 172 6.73 -8.91 -4.20
N CYS A 173 7.54 -8.61 -5.22
CA CYS A 173 7.65 -9.48 -6.39
C CYS A 173 8.67 -10.56 -6.08
N ALA A 174 8.24 -11.82 -6.01
CA ALA A 174 9.13 -12.97 -5.82
C ALA A 174 9.93 -13.26 -7.10
#